data_54fde241f1e7924a87e00eae396bc7eb
#
_entry.id   54fde241f1e7924a87e00eae396bc7eb
#
_cell.length_a   1.000
_cell.length_b   1.000
_cell.length_c   1.000
_cell.angle_alpha   90.00
_cell.angle_beta   90.00
_cell.angle_gamma   90.00
#
_symmetry.space_group_name_H-M   'P 1'
#
loop_
_entity.id
_entity.type
_entity.pdbx_description
1 polymer ?
#
loop_
_entity_poly.entity_id
_entity_poly.type
_entity_poly.pdbx_seq_one_letter_code
_entity_poly.pdbx_strand_id
1 'polypeptide(L)'
;MKKRRLVSLFLSFLLLLPLFSLTSADAYESFDLDARAGLLIEADTGEILYEKNAHQENYPASLTKIMTALLVFEAIDEGRLSLNDSVTATESALNGLASDGSTANIVAGETMTVEQLLNCMLIVSANETCNILGEYISGSVEAFVARMNDRATELGCEHTHFANATGLHNSQHYTTAWDLYLITREAMKHDKFMEICNSKSYTVPATNMTEKPRELHSTNFLISNWRARGYVYRDAQGIKTGSTPEAGYCLISSAVRGSRHMISVVLGAERVTLEDGVTILTRSFSETSRMFDWGFDHFVRRDVLSSADPVQEVPVALSSETNYVVAHAAEDISCLLPDNVEPEMLERTVTLTNETVDAPVAAGDLLGTLTLSYNDTVYAETQLLALNDVSASWFLTARRDVSDFFAKPLVKILSVVVLLLIVALVVYVTMFSRRRRYGHRRRSRAGSGYRGRRRRF
;
A
#
# COMPACT_ATOMS: atom_id res chain seq x y z
N MET A 1 33.09 5.16 -56.68
CA MET A 1 32.84 3.75 -56.22
C MET A 1 32.78 3.60 -54.70
N LYS A 2 33.45 4.41 -53.86
CA LYS A 2 33.43 4.28 -52.41
C LYS A 2 32.08 4.64 -51.73
N LYS A 3 31.32 5.63 -52.25
CA LYS A 3 30.00 6.02 -51.68
C LYS A 3 28.89 4.97 -51.88
N ARG A 4 28.93 4.22 -52.96
CA ARG A 4 27.92 3.14 -53.21
C ARG A 4 28.12 1.91 -52.26
N ARG A 5 29.35 1.63 -51.82
CA ARG A 5 29.63 0.54 -50.90
C ARG A 5 29.21 0.86 -49.46
N LEU A 6 29.27 2.14 -49.03
CA LEU A 6 28.81 2.57 -47.72
C LEU A 6 27.26 2.53 -47.59
N VAL A 7 26.53 2.87 -48.63
CA VAL A 7 25.06 2.84 -48.65
C VAL A 7 24.58 1.37 -48.65
N SER A 8 25.29 0.47 -49.35
CA SER A 8 24.98 -0.96 -49.35
C SER A 8 25.24 -1.64 -47.99
N LEU A 9 26.27 -1.24 -47.25
CA LEU A 9 26.55 -1.71 -45.90
C LEU A 9 25.52 -1.19 -44.87
N PHE A 10 25.04 0.05 -45.02
CA PHE A 10 24.01 0.59 -44.13
C PHE A 10 22.64 -0.02 -44.38
N LEU A 11 22.29 -0.35 -45.63
CA LEU A 11 21.05 -1.09 -45.97
C LEU A 11 21.11 -2.53 -45.49
N SER A 12 22.28 -3.21 -45.50
CA SER A 12 22.44 -4.56 -45.00
C SER A 12 22.37 -4.63 -43.46
N PHE A 13 22.79 -3.57 -42.77
CA PHE A 13 22.67 -3.47 -41.29
C PHE A 13 21.24 -3.18 -40.86
N LEU A 14 20.43 -2.48 -41.69
CA LEU A 14 19.01 -2.26 -41.42
C LEU A 14 18.15 -3.52 -41.65
N LEU A 15 18.61 -4.51 -42.43
CA LEU A 15 17.94 -5.79 -42.68
C LEU A 15 18.31 -6.88 -41.68
N LEU A 16 19.29 -6.61 -40.76
CA LEU A 16 19.71 -7.47 -39.68
C LEU A 16 19.28 -7.01 -38.31
N LEU A 17 18.39 -6.01 -38.23
CA LEU A 17 17.59 -5.84 -37.02
C LEU A 17 16.73 -7.08 -36.91
N PRO A 18 16.96 -7.96 -35.90
CA PRO A 18 15.99 -9.00 -35.63
C PRO A 18 14.67 -8.26 -35.45
N LEU A 19 13.66 -8.67 -36.21
CA LEU A 19 12.31 -8.56 -35.75
C LEU A 19 12.31 -9.26 -34.38
N PHE A 20 12.60 -8.53 -33.33
CA PHE A 20 12.01 -8.85 -32.05
C PHE A 20 10.51 -8.75 -32.34
N SER A 21 9.93 -9.86 -32.74
CA SER A 21 8.56 -10.09 -32.42
C SER A 21 8.48 -9.77 -30.95
N LEU A 22 7.88 -8.63 -30.62
CA LEU A 22 7.18 -8.49 -29.39
C LEU A 22 6.21 -9.68 -29.39
N THR A 23 6.64 -10.83 -28.90
CA THR A 23 5.72 -11.76 -28.30
C THR A 23 5.11 -10.91 -27.20
N SER A 24 3.97 -10.28 -27.49
CA SER A 24 3.02 -9.93 -26.47
C SER A 24 3.01 -11.15 -25.56
N ALA A 25 3.44 -10.94 -24.31
CA ALA A 25 3.17 -11.88 -23.24
C ALA A 25 1.75 -12.37 -23.47
N ASP A 26 1.53 -13.67 -23.45
CA ASP A 26 0.24 -14.27 -23.75
C ASP A 26 -0.80 -13.49 -22.97
N ALA A 27 -1.53 -12.64 -23.71
CA ALA A 27 -2.62 -11.90 -23.13
C ALA A 27 -3.57 -12.97 -22.62
N TYR A 28 -3.86 -12.99 -21.32
CA TYR A 28 -5.01 -13.72 -20.81
C TYR A 28 -6.15 -13.53 -21.77
N GLU A 29 -6.98 -14.55 -21.95
CA GLU A 29 -8.21 -14.40 -22.71
C GLU A 29 -8.89 -13.12 -22.22
N SER A 30 -8.93 -12.10 -23.07
CA SER A 30 -9.22 -10.73 -22.65
C SER A 30 -10.62 -10.70 -22.07
N PHE A 31 -10.71 -10.48 -20.77
CA PHE A 31 -12.00 -10.33 -20.09
C PHE A 31 -12.61 -8.98 -20.50
N ASP A 32 -13.71 -9.01 -21.24
CA ASP A 32 -14.48 -7.80 -21.55
C ASP A 32 -15.69 -7.72 -20.64
N LEU A 33 -15.69 -6.72 -19.76
CA LEU A 33 -16.75 -6.42 -18.83
C LEU A 33 -17.88 -5.64 -19.52
N ASP A 34 -19.09 -6.14 -19.44
CA ASP A 34 -20.27 -5.46 -19.97
C ASP A 34 -20.89 -4.50 -18.93
N ALA A 35 -20.10 -3.46 -18.61
CA ALA A 35 -20.45 -2.37 -17.72
C ALA A 35 -19.64 -1.11 -18.06
N ARG A 36 -20.04 0.07 -17.56
CA ARG A 36 -19.32 1.34 -17.78
C ARG A 36 -17.93 1.35 -17.13
N ALA A 37 -17.84 0.85 -15.91
CA ALA A 37 -16.59 0.71 -15.19
C ALA A 37 -16.60 -0.55 -14.32
N GLY A 38 -15.42 -1.11 -14.07
CA GLY A 38 -15.25 -2.26 -13.21
C GLY A 38 -13.84 -2.41 -12.69
N LEU A 39 -13.72 -3.13 -11.58
CA LEU A 39 -12.48 -3.36 -10.88
C LEU A 39 -12.54 -4.72 -10.18
N LEU A 40 -11.49 -5.54 -10.34
CA LEU A 40 -11.28 -6.75 -9.56
C LEU A 40 -9.94 -6.63 -8.85
N ILE A 41 -9.95 -6.79 -7.55
CA ILE A 41 -8.77 -6.62 -6.69
C ILE A 41 -8.62 -7.82 -5.76
N GLU A 42 -7.39 -8.23 -5.51
CA GLU A 42 -7.03 -9.10 -4.40
C GLU A 42 -7.15 -8.30 -3.09
N ALA A 43 -7.97 -8.78 -2.15
CA ALA A 43 -8.39 -8.00 -0.99
C ALA A 43 -7.26 -7.76 0.02
N ASP A 44 -6.35 -8.73 0.19
CA ASP A 44 -5.31 -8.68 1.22
C ASP A 44 -4.14 -7.77 0.81
N THR A 45 -3.74 -7.83 -0.47
CA THR A 45 -2.59 -7.07 -1.01
C THR A 45 -3.01 -5.76 -1.67
N GLY A 46 -4.24 -5.68 -2.19
CA GLY A 46 -4.72 -4.56 -3.00
C GLY A 46 -4.25 -4.62 -4.45
N GLU A 47 -3.74 -5.78 -4.90
CA GLU A 47 -3.31 -5.99 -6.27
C GLU A 47 -4.49 -5.95 -7.23
N ILE A 48 -4.37 -5.14 -8.30
CA ILE A 48 -5.40 -5.02 -9.34
C ILE A 48 -5.25 -6.19 -10.31
N LEU A 49 -6.27 -7.05 -10.36
CA LEU A 49 -6.31 -8.19 -11.28
C LEU A 49 -6.96 -7.81 -12.61
N TYR A 50 -7.96 -6.95 -12.56
CA TYR A 50 -8.65 -6.42 -13.74
C TYR A 50 -9.17 -5.02 -13.47
N GLU A 51 -9.07 -4.15 -14.48
CA GLU A 51 -9.68 -2.83 -14.44
C GLU A 51 -10.27 -2.41 -15.80
N LYS A 52 -11.39 -1.72 -15.75
CA LYS A 52 -12.02 -1.02 -16.87
C LYS A 52 -12.54 0.32 -16.39
N ASN A 53 -11.98 1.42 -16.90
CA ASN A 53 -12.39 2.77 -16.52
C ASN A 53 -12.46 2.99 -14.99
N ALA A 54 -11.54 2.36 -14.23
CA ALA A 54 -11.62 2.30 -12.77
C ALA A 54 -11.60 3.67 -12.09
N HIS A 55 -10.99 4.67 -12.72
CA HIS A 55 -10.86 6.05 -12.25
C HIS A 55 -11.85 7.03 -12.92
N GLN A 56 -12.75 6.54 -13.77
CA GLN A 56 -13.78 7.38 -14.40
C GLN A 56 -14.92 7.64 -13.43
N GLU A 57 -15.34 8.91 -13.33
CA GLU A 57 -16.50 9.30 -12.51
C GLU A 57 -17.79 8.63 -12.98
N ASN A 58 -18.51 8.08 -12.04
CA ASN A 58 -19.80 7.42 -12.20
C ASN A 58 -20.74 7.77 -11.04
N TYR A 59 -22.02 7.58 -11.23
CA TYR A 59 -23.01 7.72 -10.14
C TYR A 59 -23.03 6.43 -9.32
N PRO A 60 -22.79 6.50 -7.98
CA PRO A 60 -22.70 5.31 -7.13
C PRO A 60 -24.07 4.67 -6.83
N ALA A 61 -25.15 5.41 -6.97
CA ALA A 61 -26.46 5.02 -6.41
C ALA A 61 -26.30 4.59 -4.93
N SER A 62 -27.03 3.56 -4.49
CA SER A 62 -26.99 3.09 -3.10
C SER A 62 -25.67 2.45 -2.64
N LEU A 63 -24.63 2.38 -3.47
CA LEU A 63 -23.28 2.03 -3.00
C LEU A 63 -22.72 3.09 -2.03
N THR A 64 -23.21 4.32 -2.11
CA THR A 64 -23.00 5.41 -1.14
C THR A 64 -23.19 4.97 0.31
N LYS A 65 -24.11 4.02 0.56
CA LYS A 65 -24.42 3.53 1.90
C LYS A 65 -23.26 2.77 2.57
N ILE A 66 -22.25 2.39 1.79
CA ILE A 66 -21.02 1.82 2.35
C ILE A 66 -20.27 2.90 3.15
N MET A 67 -20.13 4.12 2.61
CA MET A 67 -19.54 5.26 3.35
C MET A 67 -20.41 5.64 4.56
N THR A 68 -21.74 5.65 4.40
CA THR A 68 -22.63 5.90 5.53
C THR A 68 -22.46 4.87 6.64
N ALA A 69 -22.37 3.58 6.29
CA ALA A 69 -22.12 2.51 7.26
C ALA A 69 -20.74 2.62 7.90
N LEU A 70 -19.70 2.90 7.12
CA LEU A 70 -18.35 3.11 7.61
C LEU A 70 -18.30 4.15 8.74
N LEU A 71 -18.88 5.32 8.53
CA LEU A 71 -18.91 6.37 9.56
C LEU A 71 -19.70 5.97 10.81
N VAL A 72 -20.74 5.14 10.66
CA VAL A 72 -21.48 4.59 11.80
C VAL A 72 -20.60 3.61 12.59
N PHE A 73 -19.88 2.73 11.92
CA PHE A 73 -18.98 1.77 12.58
C PHE A 73 -17.77 2.47 13.22
N GLU A 74 -17.20 3.47 12.58
CA GLU A 74 -16.15 4.29 13.18
C GLU A 74 -16.63 5.00 14.46
N ALA A 75 -17.87 5.52 14.46
CA ALA A 75 -18.46 6.10 15.67
C ALA A 75 -18.65 5.08 16.81
N ILE A 76 -18.91 3.82 16.46
CA ILE A 76 -19.00 2.72 17.43
C ILE A 76 -17.63 2.39 18.00
N ASP A 77 -16.61 2.27 17.16
CA ASP A 77 -15.23 1.97 17.58
C ASP A 77 -14.63 3.09 18.45
N GLU A 78 -14.99 4.33 18.19
CA GLU A 78 -14.63 5.50 19.00
C GLU A 78 -15.42 5.57 20.33
N GLY A 79 -16.37 4.69 20.57
CA GLY A 79 -17.20 4.65 21.78
C GLY A 79 -18.24 5.78 21.87
N ARG A 80 -18.48 6.50 20.76
CA ARG A 80 -19.52 7.55 20.66
C ARG A 80 -20.91 6.99 20.42
N LEU A 81 -21.00 5.74 20.01
CA LEU A 81 -22.21 5.05 19.62
C LEU A 81 -22.12 3.57 20.01
N SER A 82 -23.27 2.94 20.28
CA SER A 82 -23.38 1.49 20.50
C SER A 82 -24.44 0.90 19.58
N LEU A 83 -24.24 -0.35 19.15
CA LEU A 83 -25.25 -1.09 18.37
C LEU A 83 -26.61 -1.17 19.07
N ASN A 84 -26.63 -1.13 20.42
CA ASN A 84 -27.83 -1.19 21.24
C ASN A 84 -28.47 0.16 21.52
N ASP A 85 -27.84 1.26 21.14
CA ASP A 85 -28.42 2.59 21.35
C ASP A 85 -29.74 2.73 20.59
N SER A 86 -30.74 3.29 21.26
CA SER A 86 -32.05 3.54 20.69
C SER A 86 -32.07 4.89 20.00
N VAL A 87 -32.41 4.89 18.72
CA VAL A 87 -32.49 6.09 17.87
C VAL A 87 -33.97 6.28 17.44
N THR A 88 -34.48 7.47 17.63
CA THR A 88 -35.86 7.83 17.19
C THR A 88 -35.76 8.60 15.88
N ALA A 89 -36.51 8.12 14.88
CA ALA A 89 -36.63 8.79 13.59
C ALA A 89 -37.31 10.16 13.73
N THR A 90 -36.64 11.21 13.29
CA THR A 90 -37.16 12.57 13.28
C THR A 90 -37.92 12.86 11.97
N GLU A 91 -38.77 13.87 11.95
CA GLU A 91 -39.39 14.35 10.69
C GLU A 91 -38.34 14.90 9.73
N SER A 92 -37.27 15.56 10.25
CA SER A 92 -36.18 16.12 9.46
C SER A 92 -35.41 15.03 8.71
N ALA A 93 -35.08 13.91 9.34
CA ALA A 93 -34.38 12.79 8.72
C ALA A 93 -35.18 12.10 7.59
N LEU A 94 -36.50 12.20 7.63
CA LEU A 94 -37.41 11.62 6.61
C LEU A 94 -37.72 12.58 5.46
N ASN A 95 -37.40 13.86 5.60
CA ASN A 95 -37.68 14.87 4.58
C ASN A 95 -36.78 14.68 3.34
N GLY A 96 -37.31 14.99 2.15
CA GLY A 96 -36.53 14.96 0.89
C GLY A 96 -36.25 13.58 0.34
N LEU A 97 -36.78 12.51 0.95
CA LEU A 97 -36.65 11.15 0.42
C LEU A 97 -37.62 10.93 -0.73
N ALA A 98 -37.15 10.26 -1.79
CA ALA A 98 -38.00 9.90 -2.92
C ALA A 98 -39.06 8.87 -2.51
N SER A 99 -40.31 9.08 -2.93
CA SER A 99 -41.41 8.21 -2.57
C SER A 99 -41.33 6.79 -3.17
N ASP A 100 -40.56 6.64 -4.24
CA ASP A 100 -40.25 5.37 -4.94
C ASP A 100 -38.89 4.79 -4.56
N GLY A 101 -38.20 5.41 -3.61
CA GLY A 101 -36.91 4.97 -3.11
C GLY A 101 -37.01 3.69 -2.27
N SER A 102 -35.85 3.01 -2.10
CA SER A 102 -35.77 1.87 -1.20
C SER A 102 -36.07 2.29 0.25
N THR A 103 -36.96 1.58 0.93
CA THR A 103 -37.42 1.90 2.29
C THR A 103 -37.67 0.65 3.12
N ALA A 104 -37.49 0.75 4.43
CA ALA A 104 -37.97 -0.18 5.44
C ALA A 104 -39.33 0.28 6.05
N ASN A 105 -39.93 1.35 5.50
CA ASN A 105 -41.19 1.98 5.96
C ASN A 105 -41.13 2.47 7.41
N ILE A 106 -39.97 3.09 7.79
CA ILE A 106 -39.81 3.72 9.08
C ILE A 106 -40.53 5.08 9.07
N VAL A 107 -41.26 5.37 10.13
CA VAL A 107 -42.08 6.62 10.24
C VAL A 107 -41.49 7.53 11.33
N ALA A 108 -41.84 8.81 11.28
CA ALA A 108 -41.43 9.77 12.31
C ALA A 108 -41.92 9.35 13.70
N GLY A 109 -41.07 9.46 14.71
CA GLY A 109 -41.35 9.01 16.07
C GLY A 109 -41.06 7.51 16.30
N GLU A 110 -40.75 6.75 15.26
CA GLU A 110 -40.37 5.34 15.44
C GLU A 110 -38.98 5.21 16.03
N THR A 111 -38.82 4.36 17.04
CA THR A 111 -37.59 4.12 17.75
C THR A 111 -37.06 2.73 17.43
N MET A 112 -35.81 2.65 16.98
CA MET A 112 -35.09 1.41 16.62
C MET A 112 -33.65 1.45 17.15
N THR A 113 -33.03 0.29 17.32
CA THR A 113 -31.62 0.27 17.67
C THR A 113 -30.74 0.60 16.47
N VAL A 114 -29.53 1.05 16.71
CA VAL A 114 -28.50 1.28 15.66
C VAL A 114 -28.30 0.02 14.82
N GLU A 115 -28.24 -1.16 15.44
CA GLU A 115 -28.12 -2.44 14.74
C GLU A 115 -29.30 -2.69 13.80
N GLN A 116 -30.54 -2.44 14.25
CA GLN A 116 -31.73 -2.59 13.40
C GLN A 116 -31.72 -1.64 12.22
N LEU A 117 -31.31 -0.39 12.43
CA LEU A 117 -31.18 0.61 11.36
C LEU A 117 -30.08 0.23 10.34
N LEU A 118 -28.91 -0.27 10.80
CA LEU A 118 -27.86 -0.78 9.93
C LEU A 118 -28.35 -1.97 9.08
N ASN A 119 -29.11 -2.92 9.69
CA ASN A 119 -29.69 -4.03 8.95
C ASN A 119 -30.69 -3.54 7.88
N CYS A 120 -31.54 -2.57 8.18
CA CYS A 120 -32.44 -1.95 7.20
C CYS A 120 -31.65 -1.27 6.07
N MET A 121 -30.58 -0.56 6.39
CA MET A 121 -29.72 0.14 5.42
C MET A 121 -29.00 -0.81 4.46
N LEU A 122 -28.38 -1.85 4.99
CA LEU A 122 -27.49 -2.70 4.20
C LEU A 122 -28.22 -3.85 3.49
N ILE A 123 -29.26 -4.44 4.11
CA ILE A 123 -30.00 -5.58 3.56
C ILE A 123 -31.03 -5.14 2.51
N VAL A 124 -31.92 -4.19 2.86
CA VAL A 124 -32.95 -3.74 1.94
C VAL A 124 -32.68 -2.38 1.33
N SER A 125 -31.52 -1.80 1.65
CA SER A 125 -31.10 -0.51 1.10
C SER A 125 -31.96 0.68 1.52
N ALA A 126 -32.59 0.63 2.69
CA ALA A 126 -33.49 1.68 3.17
C ALA A 126 -32.82 3.07 3.21
N ASN A 127 -33.41 4.07 2.56
CA ASN A 127 -32.81 5.41 2.45
C ASN A 127 -32.96 6.20 3.74
N GLU A 128 -34.13 6.10 4.41
CA GLU A 128 -34.40 6.82 5.65
C GLU A 128 -33.41 6.52 6.76
N THR A 129 -32.89 5.29 6.82
CA THR A 129 -31.93 4.88 7.86
C THR A 129 -30.61 5.61 7.75
N CYS A 130 -30.18 6.00 6.54
CA CYS A 130 -28.97 6.77 6.33
C CYS A 130 -29.07 8.17 6.98
N ASN A 131 -30.22 8.83 6.75
CA ASN A 131 -30.48 10.15 7.30
C ASN A 131 -30.68 10.09 8.82
N ILE A 132 -31.44 9.07 9.32
CA ILE A 132 -31.66 8.87 10.76
C ILE A 132 -30.35 8.70 11.51
N LEU A 133 -29.47 7.80 11.03
CA LEU A 133 -28.16 7.57 11.63
C LEU A 133 -27.24 8.77 11.46
N GLY A 134 -27.23 9.39 10.28
CA GLY A 134 -26.42 10.57 9.99
C GLY A 134 -26.78 11.76 10.88
N GLU A 135 -28.07 12.05 11.02
CA GLU A 135 -28.57 13.12 11.92
C GLU A 135 -28.24 12.80 13.38
N TYR A 136 -28.40 11.56 13.81
CA TYR A 136 -28.11 11.15 15.18
C TYR A 136 -26.62 11.32 15.54
N ILE A 137 -25.70 10.99 14.62
CA ILE A 137 -24.26 11.04 14.86
C ILE A 137 -23.71 12.45 14.75
N SER A 138 -24.19 13.25 13.78
CA SER A 138 -23.64 14.54 13.39
C SER A 138 -24.50 15.74 13.73
N GLY A 139 -25.71 15.52 14.27
CA GLY A 139 -26.68 16.56 14.60
C GLY A 139 -27.51 17.08 13.43
N SER A 140 -27.09 16.84 12.18
CA SER A 140 -27.88 17.07 10.96
C SER A 140 -27.38 16.18 9.82
N VAL A 141 -28.21 15.96 8.81
CA VAL A 141 -27.85 15.22 7.59
C VAL A 141 -26.76 15.96 6.81
N GLU A 142 -26.81 17.29 6.75
CA GLU A 142 -25.82 18.12 6.05
C GLU A 142 -24.44 17.99 6.71
N ALA A 143 -24.37 18.03 8.04
CA ALA A 143 -23.12 17.85 8.77
C ALA A 143 -22.55 16.44 8.57
N PHE A 144 -23.41 15.43 8.48
CA PHE A 144 -23.00 14.07 8.19
C PHE A 144 -22.44 13.93 6.77
N VAL A 145 -23.09 14.53 5.77
CA VAL A 145 -22.61 14.54 4.37
C VAL A 145 -21.25 15.25 4.26
N ALA A 146 -21.07 16.36 4.98
CA ALA A 146 -19.76 17.01 5.06
C ALA A 146 -18.69 16.03 5.59
N ARG A 147 -18.98 15.30 6.68
CA ARG A 147 -18.08 14.29 7.23
C ARG A 147 -17.79 13.13 6.25
N MET A 148 -18.79 12.72 5.43
CA MET A 148 -18.58 11.73 4.37
C MET A 148 -17.52 12.19 3.36
N ASN A 149 -17.56 13.46 2.94
CA ASN A 149 -16.59 14.04 2.01
C ASN A 149 -15.20 14.18 2.63
N ASP A 150 -15.13 14.63 3.91
CA ASP A 150 -13.87 14.68 4.64
C ASP A 150 -13.24 13.29 4.72
N ARG A 151 -14.06 12.27 5.07
CA ARG A 151 -13.55 10.90 5.18
C ARG A 151 -13.13 10.30 3.86
N ALA A 152 -13.82 10.60 2.76
CA ALA A 152 -13.40 10.21 1.43
C ALA A 152 -12.00 10.75 1.11
N THR A 153 -11.78 12.03 1.42
CA THR A 153 -10.45 12.67 1.25
C THR A 153 -9.38 12.00 2.12
N GLU A 154 -9.67 11.70 3.40
CA GLU A 154 -8.77 10.99 4.32
C GLU A 154 -8.40 9.59 3.81
N LEU A 155 -9.30 8.92 3.09
CA LEU A 155 -9.07 7.60 2.48
C LEU A 155 -8.29 7.66 1.15
N GLY A 156 -8.00 8.86 0.64
CA GLY A 156 -7.31 9.06 -0.63
C GLY A 156 -8.23 8.98 -1.86
N CYS A 157 -9.54 9.17 -1.69
CA CYS A 157 -10.47 9.26 -2.80
C CYS A 157 -10.30 10.60 -3.53
N GLU A 158 -9.86 10.58 -4.78
CA GLU A 158 -9.55 11.79 -5.56
C GLU A 158 -10.73 12.25 -6.40
N HIS A 159 -11.66 11.36 -6.75
CA HIS A 159 -12.79 11.59 -7.64
C HIS A 159 -14.13 11.20 -7.02
N THR A 160 -14.32 11.55 -5.74
CA THR A 160 -15.56 11.25 -5.00
C THR A 160 -16.12 12.50 -4.36
N HIS A 161 -17.41 12.72 -4.56
CA HIS A 161 -18.17 13.74 -3.86
C HIS A 161 -19.58 13.24 -3.51
N PHE A 162 -19.93 13.28 -2.24
CA PHE A 162 -21.23 12.93 -1.73
C PHE A 162 -22.11 14.17 -1.57
N ALA A 163 -23.26 14.19 -2.21
CA ALA A 163 -24.28 15.24 -2.06
C ALA A 163 -25.41 14.84 -1.07
N ASN A 164 -25.48 13.55 -0.72
CA ASN A 164 -26.42 13.00 0.25
C ASN A 164 -25.90 11.68 0.82
N ALA A 165 -26.51 11.18 1.90
CA ALA A 165 -26.09 9.95 2.57
C ALA A 165 -26.69 8.66 1.97
N THR A 166 -27.60 8.76 1.01
CA THR A 166 -28.42 7.65 0.51
C THR A 166 -27.97 7.11 -0.84
N GLY A 167 -27.35 7.97 -1.68
CA GLY A 167 -27.05 7.70 -3.08
C GLY A 167 -28.20 7.99 -4.04
N LEU A 168 -29.21 8.74 -3.61
CA LEU A 168 -30.19 9.31 -4.53
C LEU A 168 -29.49 10.23 -5.53
N HIS A 169 -29.97 10.21 -6.78
CA HIS A 169 -29.31 10.94 -7.86
C HIS A 169 -29.20 12.44 -7.58
N ASN A 170 -28.01 12.95 -7.80
CA ASN A 170 -27.65 14.36 -7.85
C ASN A 170 -26.45 14.49 -8.78
N SER A 171 -26.41 15.48 -9.64
CA SER A 171 -25.30 15.67 -10.59
C SER A 171 -23.93 15.92 -9.92
N GLN A 172 -23.96 16.36 -8.65
CA GLN A 172 -22.75 16.56 -7.84
C GLN A 172 -22.45 15.35 -6.93
N HIS A 173 -23.13 14.20 -7.13
CA HIS A 173 -22.93 13.00 -6.36
C HIS A 173 -22.28 11.93 -7.24
N TYR A 174 -20.97 11.84 -7.20
CA TYR A 174 -20.19 10.98 -8.08
C TYR A 174 -19.04 10.29 -7.31
N THR A 175 -18.51 9.25 -7.91
CA THR A 175 -17.39 8.45 -7.40
C THR A 175 -16.78 7.64 -8.54
N THR A 176 -15.71 6.90 -8.26
CA THR A 176 -15.08 5.95 -9.18
C THR A 176 -15.12 4.52 -8.64
N ALA A 177 -14.83 3.53 -9.47
CA ALA A 177 -14.70 2.15 -9.01
C ALA A 177 -13.53 2.00 -8.03
N TRP A 178 -12.44 2.72 -8.27
CA TRP A 178 -11.28 2.75 -7.39
C TRP A 178 -11.60 3.36 -6.02
N ASP A 179 -12.21 4.54 -5.99
CA ASP A 179 -12.54 5.21 -4.73
C ASP A 179 -13.54 4.38 -3.90
N LEU A 180 -14.52 3.76 -4.56
CA LEU A 180 -15.44 2.84 -3.89
C LEU A 180 -14.74 1.61 -3.32
N TYR A 181 -13.70 1.10 -4.00
CA TYR A 181 -12.87 0.05 -3.43
C TYR A 181 -12.17 0.52 -2.15
N LEU A 182 -11.56 1.72 -2.15
CA LEU A 182 -10.90 2.27 -0.96
C LEU A 182 -11.85 2.36 0.23
N ILE A 183 -13.06 2.91 0.00
CA ILE A 183 -14.10 3.02 1.01
C ILE A 183 -14.57 1.64 1.49
N THR A 184 -14.77 0.70 0.56
CA THR A 184 -15.25 -0.64 0.87
C THR A 184 -14.20 -1.43 1.67
N ARG A 185 -12.94 -1.37 1.27
CA ARG A 185 -11.83 -2.00 1.98
C ARG A 185 -11.75 -1.53 3.44
N GLU A 186 -11.95 -0.24 3.68
CA GLU A 186 -11.98 0.30 5.04
C GLU A 186 -13.19 -0.21 5.82
N ALA A 187 -14.39 -0.20 5.21
CA ALA A 187 -15.59 -0.71 5.84
C ALA A 187 -15.52 -2.21 6.17
N MET A 188 -14.83 -3.01 5.35
CA MET A 188 -14.64 -4.44 5.56
C MET A 188 -13.77 -4.78 6.77
N LYS A 189 -13.02 -3.85 7.34
CA LYS A 189 -12.28 -4.04 8.59
C LYS A 189 -13.20 -4.24 9.81
N HIS A 190 -14.46 -3.86 9.70
CA HIS A 190 -15.47 -4.03 10.73
C HIS A 190 -16.22 -5.35 10.51
N ASP A 191 -15.94 -6.37 11.34
CA ASP A 191 -16.57 -7.69 11.21
C ASP A 191 -18.09 -7.63 11.15
N LYS A 192 -18.71 -6.76 11.95
CA LYS A 192 -20.18 -6.57 11.99
C LYS A 192 -20.74 -5.99 10.68
N PHE A 193 -19.98 -5.16 9.97
CA PHE A 193 -20.37 -4.69 8.64
C PHE A 193 -20.50 -5.86 7.67
N MET A 194 -19.50 -6.74 7.62
CA MET A 194 -19.53 -7.91 6.74
C MET A 194 -20.60 -8.92 7.16
N GLU A 195 -20.81 -9.12 8.47
CA GLU A 195 -21.91 -9.97 8.98
C GLU A 195 -23.27 -9.50 8.43
N ILE A 196 -23.56 -8.21 8.54
CA ILE A 196 -24.84 -7.62 8.04
C ILE A 196 -24.91 -7.70 6.51
N CYS A 197 -23.85 -7.32 5.79
CA CYS A 197 -23.80 -7.36 4.34
C CYS A 197 -24.00 -8.75 3.76
N ASN A 198 -23.53 -9.79 4.48
CA ASN A 198 -23.65 -11.19 4.08
C ASN A 198 -24.97 -11.84 4.55
N SER A 199 -25.81 -11.12 5.29
CA SER A 199 -27.11 -11.61 5.75
C SER A 199 -28.10 -11.71 4.60
N LYS A 200 -28.71 -12.90 4.43
CA LYS A 200 -29.75 -13.14 3.42
C LYS A 200 -31.08 -12.52 3.80
N SER A 201 -31.35 -12.44 5.11
CA SER A 201 -32.55 -11.86 5.68
C SER A 201 -32.32 -11.45 7.14
N TYR A 202 -33.13 -10.53 7.63
CA TYR A 202 -33.17 -10.09 9.01
C TYR A 202 -34.59 -9.76 9.42
N THR A 203 -34.99 -10.03 10.64
CA THR A 203 -36.31 -9.70 11.16
C THR A 203 -36.19 -8.58 12.17
N VAL A 204 -36.67 -7.40 11.83
CA VAL A 204 -36.87 -6.29 12.77
C VAL A 204 -38.07 -6.62 13.64
N PRO A 205 -37.94 -6.69 14.97
CA PRO A 205 -39.08 -6.94 15.85
C PRO A 205 -40.10 -5.80 15.81
N ALA A 206 -41.26 -5.97 16.44
CA ALA A 206 -42.20 -4.90 16.66
C ALA A 206 -41.53 -3.69 17.34
N THR A 207 -41.95 -2.47 16.95
CA THR A 207 -41.45 -1.20 17.49
C THR A 207 -42.56 -0.46 18.23
N ASN A 208 -42.27 0.74 18.72
CA ASN A 208 -43.29 1.61 19.31
C ASN A 208 -44.35 2.11 18.31
N MET A 209 -44.08 2.00 16.99
CA MET A 209 -44.99 2.47 15.92
C MET A 209 -45.54 1.33 15.04
N THR A 210 -44.99 0.12 15.17
CA THR A 210 -45.37 -1.02 14.32
C THR A 210 -45.51 -2.28 15.16
N GLU A 211 -46.72 -2.84 15.24
CA GLU A 211 -47.00 -4.05 16.03
C GLU A 211 -46.46 -5.33 15.40
N LYS A 212 -46.30 -5.36 14.08
CA LYS A 212 -45.80 -6.54 13.34
C LYS A 212 -44.33 -6.44 13.06
N PRO A 213 -43.57 -7.56 13.23
CA PRO A 213 -42.21 -7.62 12.77
C PRO A 213 -42.09 -7.34 11.27
N ARG A 214 -40.94 -6.74 10.85
CA ARG A 214 -40.59 -6.54 9.44
C ARG A 214 -39.56 -7.57 9.02
N GLU A 215 -39.86 -8.32 7.97
CA GLU A 215 -38.89 -9.23 7.35
C GLU A 215 -38.13 -8.51 6.24
N LEU A 216 -36.84 -8.41 6.39
CA LEU A 216 -35.90 -7.85 5.43
C LEU A 216 -35.30 -8.97 4.62
N HIS A 217 -35.25 -8.84 3.29
CA HIS A 217 -34.61 -9.79 2.40
C HIS A 217 -33.59 -9.10 1.53
N SER A 218 -32.38 -9.68 1.43
CA SER A 218 -31.25 -9.08 0.73
C SER A 218 -31.59 -8.71 -0.71
N THR A 219 -31.11 -7.52 -1.13
CA THR A 219 -31.13 -7.07 -2.52
C THR A 219 -29.99 -7.67 -3.34
N ASN A 220 -28.98 -8.28 -2.71
CA ASN A 220 -27.87 -8.91 -3.38
C ASN A 220 -28.21 -10.34 -3.81
N PHE A 221 -28.38 -10.54 -5.11
CA PHE A 221 -28.76 -11.83 -5.69
C PHE A 221 -27.60 -12.83 -5.72
N LEU A 222 -26.34 -12.38 -5.55
CA LEU A 222 -25.23 -13.30 -5.46
C LEU A 222 -25.27 -14.13 -4.15
N ILE A 223 -25.85 -13.60 -3.09
CA ILE A 223 -25.94 -14.30 -1.78
C ILE A 223 -27.36 -14.82 -1.50
N SER A 224 -28.40 -14.35 -2.17
CA SER A 224 -29.80 -14.66 -1.87
C SER A 224 -30.63 -14.87 -3.15
N ASN A 225 -31.39 -15.96 -3.20
CA ASN A 225 -32.32 -16.25 -4.28
C ASN A 225 -33.78 -15.87 -3.98
N TRP A 226 -34.04 -15.08 -2.93
CA TRP A 226 -35.40 -14.70 -2.53
C TRP A 226 -36.13 -13.89 -3.59
N ARG A 227 -35.46 -12.85 -4.15
CA ARG A 227 -36.08 -11.94 -5.14
C ARG A 227 -35.84 -12.38 -6.58
N ALA A 228 -34.74 -13.08 -6.87
CA ALA A 228 -34.40 -13.55 -8.18
C ALA A 228 -33.60 -14.85 -8.07
N ARG A 229 -33.73 -15.74 -9.05
CA ARG A 229 -33.03 -17.01 -9.12
C ARG A 229 -31.95 -16.98 -10.21
N GLY A 230 -30.96 -17.85 -10.07
CA GLY A 230 -29.91 -18.03 -11.10
C GLY A 230 -28.68 -17.16 -10.96
N TYR A 231 -28.57 -16.34 -9.91
CA TYR A 231 -27.43 -15.46 -9.68
C TYR A 231 -26.54 -15.90 -8.52
N VAL A 232 -27.02 -16.81 -7.64
CA VAL A 232 -26.26 -17.18 -6.43
C VAL A 232 -24.89 -17.69 -6.80
N TYR A 233 -23.88 -17.01 -6.29
CA TYR A 233 -22.48 -17.38 -6.42
C TYR A 233 -21.97 -17.92 -5.09
N ARG A 234 -21.55 -19.18 -5.05
CA ARG A 234 -21.31 -19.92 -3.80
C ARG A 234 -20.29 -19.23 -2.88
N ASP A 235 -19.25 -18.66 -3.48
CA ASP A 235 -18.12 -18.09 -2.75
C ASP A 235 -18.31 -16.58 -2.44
N ALA A 236 -19.44 -15.96 -2.90
CA ALA A 236 -19.72 -14.55 -2.69
C ALA A 236 -20.08 -14.22 -1.25
N GLN A 237 -19.58 -13.07 -0.78
CA GLN A 237 -19.83 -12.51 0.55
C GLN A 237 -20.22 -11.03 0.40
N GLY A 238 -21.53 -10.73 0.60
CA GLY A 238 -22.04 -9.37 0.52
C GLY A 238 -21.82 -8.73 -0.85
N ILE A 239 -21.63 -7.44 -1.00
CA ILE A 239 -21.59 -6.37 0.00
C ILE A 239 -22.80 -5.45 -0.20
N LYS A 240 -22.88 -4.72 -1.36
CA LYS A 240 -23.94 -3.74 -1.59
C LYS A 240 -24.33 -3.63 -3.05
N THR A 241 -25.64 -3.49 -3.30
CA THR A 241 -26.24 -3.17 -4.60
C THR A 241 -26.60 -1.68 -4.68
N GLY A 242 -26.61 -1.14 -5.90
CA GLY A 242 -27.09 0.21 -6.17
C GLY A 242 -27.76 0.29 -7.54
N SER A 243 -28.82 1.09 -7.68
CA SER A 243 -29.38 1.42 -8.99
C SER A 243 -30.20 2.71 -8.94
N THR A 244 -30.01 3.55 -9.95
CA THR A 244 -30.89 4.64 -10.36
C THR A 244 -30.94 4.64 -11.89
N PRO A 245 -31.90 5.33 -12.53
CA PRO A 245 -31.89 5.45 -13.99
C PRO A 245 -30.57 5.96 -14.55
N GLU A 246 -29.92 6.91 -13.89
CA GLU A 246 -28.68 7.54 -14.33
C GLU A 246 -27.44 6.66 -14.02
N ALA A 247 -27.44 6.01 -12.85
CA ALA A 247 -26.34 5.14 -12.45
C ALA A 247 -26.31 3.81 -13.22
N GLY A 248 -27.46 3.34 -13.71
CA GLY A 248 -27.60 1.94 -14.13
C GLY A 248 -27.58 1.00 -12.92
N TYR A 249 -27.16 -0.23 -13.12
CA TYR A 249 -27.04 -1.24 -12.05
C TYR A 249 -25.60 -1.35 -11.58
N CYS A 250 -25.40 -1.16 -10.29
CA CYS A 250 -24.11 -1.16 -9.63
C CYS A 250 -24.05 -2.26 -8.57
N LEU A 251 -22.88 -2.88 -8.39
CA LEU A 251 -22.65 -3.91 -7.39
C LEU A 251 -21.21 -3.86 -6.89
N ILE A 252 -21.07 -3.93 -5.58
CA ILE A 252 -19.81 -4.31 -4.93
C ILE A 252 -20.05 -5.63 -4.22
N SER A 253 -19.17 -6.58 -4.45
CA SER A 253 -19.20 -7.89 -3.80
C SER A 253 -17.78 -8.35 -3.51
N SER A 254 -17.61 -9.21 -2.51
CA SER A 254 -16.37 -9.96 -2.34
C SER A 254 -16.62 -11.45 -2.53
N ALA A 255 -15.57 -12.22 -2.76
CA ALA A 255 -15.64 -13.67 -2.87
C ALA A 255 -14.38 -14.30 -2.28
N VAL A 256 -14.55 -15.40 -1.54
CA VAL A 256 -13.45 -16.15 -0.92
C VAL A 256 -13.47 -17.59 -1.42
N ARG A 257 -12.34 -18.01 -2.03
CA ARG A 257 -12.13 -19.38 -2.50
C ARG A 257 -10.75 -19.87 -2.05
N GLY A 258 -10.73 -20.76 -1.07
CA GLY A 258 -9.47 -21.17 -0.42
C GLY A 258 -8.79 -20.00 0.30
N SER A 259 -7.53 -19.74 -0.04
CA SER A 259 -6.75 -18.61 0.50
C SER A 259 -6.85 -17.34 -0.34
N ARG A 260 -7.72 -17.29 -1.35
CA ARG A 260 -7.85 -16.14 -2.26
C ARG A 260 -9.11 -15.37 -1.91
N HIS A 261 -8.97 -14.09 -1.61
CA HIS A 261 -10.05 -13.16 -1.31
C HIS A 261 -10.05 -12.04 -2.34
N MET A 262 -11.13 -11.90 -3.09
CA MET A 262 -11.28 -10.91 -4.16
C MET A 262 -12.43 -9.95 -3.88
N ILE A 263 -12.25 -8.68 -4.25
CA ILE A 263 -13.29 -7.65 -4.23
C ILE A 263 -13.57 -7.24 -5.67
N SER A 264 -14.83 -7.25 -6.05
CA SER A 264 -15.31 -6.79 -7.36
C SER A 264 -16.16 -5.54 -7.21
N VAL A 265 -15.90 -4.53 -8.03
CA VAL A 265 -16.72 -3.33 -8.19
C VAL A 265 -17.21 -3.28 -9.63
N VAL A 266 -18.53 -3.22 -9.84
CA VAL A 266 -19.17 -3.08 -11.16
C VAL A 266 -20.08 -1.86 -11.12
N LEU A 267 -19.86 -0.89 -12.03
CA LEU A 267 -20.62 0.34 -12.12
C LEU A 267 -21.26 0.49 -13.50
N GLY A 268 -22.52 0.92 -13.52
CA GLY A 268 -23.18 1.28 -14.75
C GLY A 268 -23.49 0.11 -15.68
N ALA A 269 -23.72 -1.08 -15.12
CA ALA A 269 -24.19 -2.22 -15.88
C ALA A 269 -25.67 -2.04 -16.30
N GLU A 270 -26.08 -2.78 -17.33
CA GLU A 270 -27.43 -2.74 -17.85
C GLU A 270 -28.31 -3.87 -17.29
N ARG A 271 -29.60 -3.70 -17.43
CA ARG A 271 -30.60 -4.77 -17.28
C ARG A 271 -31.20 -5.03 -18.63
N VAL A 272 -31.01 -6.23 -19.14
CA VAL A 272 -31.40 -6.58 -20.50
C VAL A 272 -32.43 -7.72 -20.51
N THR A 273 -33.32 -7.72 -21.49
CA THR A 273 -34.18 -8.86 -21.79
C THR A 273 -33.42 -9.74 -22.82
N LEU A 274 -33.27 -11.03 -22.51
CA LEU A 274 -32.59 -11.96 -23.40
C LEU A 274 -33.43 -12.26 -24.66
N GLU A 275 -32.83 -12.96 -25.63
CA GLU A 275 -33.45 -13.29 -26.91
C GLU A 275 -34.75 -14.11 -26.78
N ASP A 276 -34.95 -14.80 -25.66
CA ASP A 276 -36.18 -15.52 -25.36
C ASP A 276 -37.39 -14.58 -25.07
N GLY A 277 -37.16 -13.28 -24.98
CA GLY A 277 -38.12 -12.24 -24.71
C GLY A 277 -38.76 -12.28 -23.33
N VAL A 278 -38.32 -13.17 -22.43
CA VAL A 278 -38.87 -13.42 -21.10
C VAL A 278 -37.85 -13.27 -20.01
N THR A 279 -36.65 -13.80 -20.22
CA THR A 279 -35.58 -13.76 -19.20
C THR A 279 -34.98 -12.38 -19.12
N ILE A 280 -35.02 -11.80 -17.91
CA ILE A 280 -34.38 -10.52 -17.62
C ILE A 280 -33.09 -10.77 -16.89
N LEU A 281 -31.99 -10.33 -17.49
CA LEU A 281 -30.64 -10.42 -16.92
C LEU A 281 -30.21 -9.05 -16.35
N THR A 282 -29.87 -9.00 -15.08
CA THR A 282 -29.23 -7.84 -14.45
C THR A 282 -27.73 -8.04 -14.50
N ARG A 283 -27.06 -7.36 -15.42
CA ARG A 283 -25.65 -7.60 -15.76
C ARG A 283 -24.68 -7.32 -14.61
N SER A 284 -25.01 -6.44 -13.67
CA SER A 284 -24.12 -6.24 -12.51
C SER A 284 -23.86 -7.52 -11.74
N PHE A 285 -24.82 -8.46 -11.65
CA PHE A 285 -24.62 -9.75 -10.99
C PHE A 285 -23.88 -10.75 -11.86
N SER A 286 -24.30 -10.89 -13.14
CA SER A 286 -23.65 -11.84 -14.07
C SER A 286 -22.21 -11.44 -14.36
N GLU A 287 -21.92 -10.16 -14.54
CA GLU A 287 -20.57 -9.67 -14.79
C GLU A 287 -19.68 -9.82 -13.54
N THR A 288 -20.20 -9.57 -12.35
CA THR A 288 -19.46 -9.84 -11.10
C THR A 288 -19.11 -11.34 -10.98
N SER A 289 -20.05 -12.25 -11.28
CA SER A 289 -19.76 -13.69 -11.26
C SER A 289 -18.70 -14.08 -12.28
N ARG A 290 -18.79 -13.57 -13.52
CA ARG A 290 -17.79 -13.81 -14.57
C ARG A 290 -16.42 -13.26 -14.17
N MET A 291 -16.38 -12.09 -13.53
CA MET A 291 -15.15 -11.47 -13.08
C MET A 291 -14.49 -12.30 -11.96
N PHE A 292 -15.27 -12.82 -11.02
CA PHE A 292 -14.76 -13.73 -9.99
C PHE A 292 -14.26 -15.05 -10.57
N ASP A 293 -15.02 -15.68 -11.49
CA ASP A 293 -14.58 -16.90 -12.16
C ASP A 293 -13.27 -16.66 -12.91
N TRP A 294 -13.20 -15.59 -13.70
CA TRP A 294 -11.97 -15.22 -14.40
C TRP A 294 -10.79 -15.02 -13.44
N GLY A 295 -10.98 -14.29 -12.33
CA GLY A 295 -9.92 -14.07 -11.36
C GLY A 295 -9.48 -15.36 -10.66
N PHE A 296 -10.42 -16.23 -10.28
CA PHE A 296 -10.09 -17.51 -9.64
C PHE A 296 -9.49 -18.53 -10.61
N ASP A 297 -9.78 -18.45 -11.90
CA ASP A 297 -9.28 -19.39 -12.90
C ASP A 297 -7.90 -18.98 -13.42
N HIS A 298 -7.55 -17.68 -13.38
CA HIS A 298 -6.31 -17.17 -13.96
C HIS A 298 -5.26 -16.73 -12.94
N PHE A 299 -5.58 -16.68 -11.65
CA PHE A 299 -4.62 -16.30 -10.62
C PHE A 299 -4.53 -17.33 -9.50
N VAL A 300 -3.32 -17.66 -9.09
CA VAL A 300 -3.03 -18.67 -8.07
C VAL A 300 -2.12 -18.06 -7.00
N ARG A 301 -2.43 -18.27 -5.72
CA ARG A 301 -1.53 -17.87 -4.64
C ARG A 301 -0.34 -18.82 -4.59
N ARG A 302 0.86 -18.27 -4.67
CA ARG A 302 2.13 -19.02 -4.63
C ARG A 302 3.03 -18.48 -3.55
N ASP A 303 3.70 -19.38 -2.84
CA ASP A 303 4.79 -19.01 -1.93
C ASP A 303 6.01 -18.66 -2.78
N VAL A 304 6.54 -17.45 -2.64
CA VAL A 304 7.58 -16.90 -3.50
C VAL A 304 8.94 -16.88 -2.81
N LEU A 305 8.97 -16.57 -1.52
CA LEU A 305 10.20 -16.46 -0.75
C LEU A 305 9.93 -16.76 0.71
N SER A 306 10.80 -17.60 1.30
CA SER A 306 10.80 -17.81 2.75
C SER A 306 11.72 -16.79 3.44
N SER A 307 11.29 -16.31 4.60
CA SER A 307 12.12 -15.47 5.48
C SER A 307 13.39 -16.18 5.97
N ALA A 308 13.43 -17.51 5.89
CA ALA A 308 14.63 -18.30 6.20
C ALA A 308 15.66 -18.34 5.05
N ASP A 309 15.26 -17.96 3.83
CA ASP A 309 16.11 -18.05 2.65
C ASP A 309 17.06 -16.84 2.56
N PRO A 310 18.35 -17.04 2.25
CA PRO A 310 19.26 -15.94 2.01
C PRO A 310 18.92 -15.25 0.69
N VAL A 311 18.86 -13.92 0.72
CA VAL A 311 18.57 -13.10 -0.46
C VAL A 311 19.86 -12.56 -1.07
N GLN A 312 20.70 -11.91 -0.26
CA GLN A 312 21.93 -11.27 -0.74
C GLN A 312 22.97 -11.14 0.36
N GLU A 313 24.26 -11.21 -0.01
CA GLU A 313 25.37 -10.82 0.85
C GLU A 313 25.59 -9.30 0.75
N VAL A 314 25.64 -8.63 1.91
CA VAL A 314 25.88 -7.19 2.03
C VAL A 314 27.27 -6.99 2.64
N PRO A 315 28.20 -6.26 1.99
CA PRO A 315 29.53 -6.03 2.50
C PRO A 315 29.53 -5.35 3.87
N VAL A 316 30.37 -5.85 4.80
CA VAL A 316 30.55 -5.29 6.14
C VAL A 316 31.98 -4.78 6.31
N ALA A 317 32.11 -3.51 6.71
CA ALA A 317 33.35 -2.91 7.12
C ALA A 317 33.56 -3.02 8.64
N LEU A 318 34.81 -2.84 9.10
CA LEU A 318 35.19 -2.78 10.51
C LEU A 318 34.99 -4.09 11.31
N SER A 319 34.72 -5.21 10.66
CA SER A 319 34.78 -6.55 11.26
C SER A 319 36.04 -7.27 10.89
N SER A 320 36.51 -8.15 11.78
CA SER A 320 37.62 -9.09 11.54
C SER A 320 37.13 -10.55 11.46
N GLU A 321 35.85 -10.80 11.72
CA GLU A 321 35.22 -12.13 11.70
C GLU A 321 34.72 -12.47 10.31
N THR A 322 34.05 -11.52 9.68
CA THR A 322 33.50 -11.64 8.32
C THR A 322 33.54 -10.30 7.60
N ASN A 323 33.51 -10.32 6.29
CA ASN A 323 33.47 -9.13 5.43
C ASN A 323 32.06 -8.93 4.79
N TYR A 324 31.06 -9.72 5.17
CA TYR A 324 29.68 -9.61 4.71
C TYR A 324 28.69 -10.01 5.82
N VAL A 325 27.47 -9.60 5.70
CA VAL A 325 26.29 -10.08 6.43
C VAL A 325 25.27 -10.57 5.41
N VAL A 326 24.56 -11.64 5.74
CA VAL A 326 23.49 -12.17 4.86
C VAL A 326 22.21 -11.42 5.13
N ALA A 327 21.62 -10.86 4.08
CA ALA A 327 20.28 -10.27 4.11
C ALA A 327 19.22 -11.34 3.82
N HIS A 328 18.14 -11.31 4.58
CA HIS A 328 16.94 -12.14 4.36
C HIS A 328 15.67 -11.29 4.40
N ALA A 329 14.56 -11.81 3.88
CA ALA A 329 13.27 -11.11 3.93
C ALA A 329 12.74 -11.03 5.37
N ALA A 330 12.10 -9.94 5.73
CA ALA A 330 11.53 -9.74 7.08
C ALA A 330 10.43 -10.76 7.42
N GLU A 331 9.73 -11.28 6.40
CA GLU A 331 8.62 -12.23 6.51
C GLU A 331 8.56 -13.17 5.31
N ASP A 332 7.80 -14.25 5.42
CA ASP A 332 7.51 -15.14 4.29
C ASP A 332 6.60 -14.41 3.29
N ILE A 333 6.93 -14.48 2.00
CA ILE A 333 6.18 -13.79 0.95
C ILE A 333 5.40 -14.79 0.13
N SER A 334 4.09 -14.60 0.06
CA SER A 334 3.21 -15.27 -0.89
C SER A 334 2.46 -14.24 -1.72
N CYS A 335 2.47 -14.41 -3.04
CA CYS A 335 1.81 -13.51 -3.99
C CYS A 335 0.68 -14.22 -4.74
N LEU A 336 -0.31 -13.46 -5.17
CA LEU A 336 -1.32 -13.94 -6.11
C LEU A 336 -0.78 -13.71 -7.52
N LEU A 337 -0.19 -14.74 -8.10
CA LEU A 337 0.43 -14.68 -9.43
C LEU A 337 -0.51 -15.17 -10.50
N PRO A 338 -0.37 -14.70 -11.75
CA PRO A 338 -0.94 -15.35 -12.90
C PRO A 338 -0.62 -16.85 -12.93
N ASP A 339 -1.56 -17.67 -13.38
CA ASP A 339 -1.44 -19.14 -13.37
C ASP A 339 -0.24 -19.66 -14.18
N ASN A 340 0.19 -18.91 -15.21
CA ASN A 340 1.35 -19.18 -16.05
C ASN A 340 2.66 -18.56 -15.53
N VAL A 341 2.65 -17.85 -14.39
CA VAL A 341 3.84 -17.25 -13.77
C VAL A 341 4.28 -18.06 -12.56
N GLU A 342 5.47 -18.63 -12.66
CA GLU A 342 6.09 -19.35 -11.54
C GLU A 342 6.96 -18.39 -10.70
N PRO A 343 7.16 -18.65 -9.39
CA PRO A 343 7.95 -17.79 -8.50
C PRO A 343 9.36 -17.48 -9.02
N GLU A 344 9.96 -18.42 -9.76
CA GLU A 344 11.29 -18.28 -10.34
C GLU A 344 11.35 -17.30 -11.54
N MET A 345 10.20 -16.94 -12.10
CA MET A 345 10.09 -15.94 -13.18
C MET A 345 10.08 -14.51 -12.66
N LEU A 346 9.89 -14.33 -11.35
CA LEU A 346 9.89 -13.00 -10.75
C LEU A 346 11.28 -12.39 -10.75
N GLU A 347 11.36 -11.16 -11.21
CA GLU A 347 12.57 -10.34 -11.11
C GLU A 347 12.74 -9.88 -9.66
N ARG A 348 13.95 -10.08 -9.10
CA ARG A 348 14.31 -9.69 -7.74
C ARG A 348 15.19 -8.46 -7.77
N THR A 349 14.65 -7.32 -7.40
CA THR A 349 15.39 -6.07 -7.31
C THR A 349 15.69 -5.75 -5.86
N VAL A 350 16.98 -5.74 -5.50
CA VAL A 350 17.45 -5.38 -4.15
C VAL A 350 17.92 -3.94 -4.14
N THR A 351 17.36 -3.13 -3.26
CA THR A 351 17.80 -1.76 -3.00
C THR A 351 18.37 -1.68 -1.59
N LEU A 352 19.70 -1.60 -1.49
CA LEU A 352 20.38 -1.51 -0.20
C LEU A 352 20.32 -0.08 0.36
N THR A 353 20.14 0.05 1.68
CA THR A 353 20.23 1.33 2.39
C THR A 353 21.64 1.93 2.28
N ASN A 354 22.68 1.07 2.34
CA ASN A 354 24.07 1.40 2.11
C ASN A 354 24.75 0.25 1.36
N GLU A 355 25.62 0.56 0.39
CA GLU A 355 26.40 -0.44 -0.34
C GLU A 355 27.34 -1.24 0.57
N THR A 356 27.75 -0.66 1.71
CA THR A 356 28.57 -1.28 2.74
C THR A 356 28.08 -0.83 4.11
N VAL A 357 27.95 -1.76 5.03
CA VAL A 357 27.47 -1.51 6.41
C VAL A 357 28.68 -1.59 7.36
N ASP A 358 28.74 -0.68 8.33
CA ASP A 358 29.77 -0.70 9.36
C ASP A 358 29.37 -1.64 10.51
N ALA A 359 30.27 -2.54 10.92
CA ALA A 359 30.08 -3.30 12.14
C ALA A 359 30.16 -2.40 13.39
N PRO A 360 29.37 -2.70 14.49
CA PRO A 360 28.59 -3.92 14.67
C PRO A 360 27.27 -3.88 13.91
N VAL A 361 26.83 -5.02 13.39
CA VAL A 361 25.51 -5.26 12.82
C VAL A 361 24.81 -6.28 13.70
N ALA A 362 23.59 -6.01 14.13
CA ALA A 362 22.79 -6.95 14.89
C ALA A 362 21.82 -7.72 13.97
N ALA A 363 21.52 -8.96 14.32
CA ALA A 363 20.45 -9.70 13.65
C ALA A 363 19.14 -8.92 13.74
N GLY A 364 18.44 -8.76 12.60
CA GLY A 364 17.24 -7.93 12.47
C GLY A 364 17.50 -6.47 12.10
N ASP A 365 18.76 -6.01 11.98
CA ASP A 365 19.04 -4.67 11.47
C ASP A 365 18.61 -4.54 10.01
N LEU A 366 18.01 -3.38 9.67
CA LEU A 366 17.54 -3.08 8.32
C LEU A 366 18.72 -2.84 7.37
N LEU A 367 18.81 -3.65 6.33
CA LEU A 367 19.86 -3.58 5.30
C LEU A 367 19.37 -2.95 3.99
N GLY A 368 18.07 -3.05 3.69
CA GLY A 368 17.49 -2.56 2.44
C GLY A 368 16.07 -3.02 2.23
N THR A 369 15.65 -3.01 0.96
CA THR A 369 14.35 -3.52 0.50
C THR A 369 14.53 -4.49 -0.66
N LEU A 370 13.64 -5.46 -0.77
CA LEU A 370 13.51 -6.39 -1.90
C LEU A 370 12.17 -6.12 -2.58
N THR A 371 12.21 -5.85 -3.87
CA THR A 371 11.03 -5.74 -4.73
C THR A 371 10.97 -6.96 -5.65
N LEU A 372 9.81 -7.60 -5.72
CA LEU A 372 9.52 -8.71 -6.61
C LEU A 372 8.57 -8.23 -7.71
N SER A 373 8.98 -8.36 -8.97
CA SER A 373 8.21 -7.86 -10.12
C SER A 373 8.21 -8.85 -11.29
N TYR A 374 7.21 -8.72 -12.16
CA TYR A 374 7.13 -9.44 -13.43
C TYR A 374 6.45 -8.55 -14.46
N ASN A 375 7.06 -8.36 -15.64
CA ASN A 375 6.54 -7.49 -16.71
C ASN A 375 6.15 -6.09 -16.20
N ASP A 376 7.04 -5.43 -15.45
CA ASP A 376 6.87 -4.11 -14.84
C ASP A 376 5.77 -4.03 -13.74
N THR A 377 5.08 -5.13 -13.43
CA THR A 377 4.13 -5.20 -12.32
C THR A 377 4.84 -5.64 -11.05
N VAL A 378 4.70 -4.86 -9.98
CA VAL A 378 5.25 -5.19 -8.65
C VAL A 378 4.23 -6.06 -7.90
N TYR A 379 4.64 -7.26 -7.50
CA TYR A 379 3.82 -8.22 -6.76
C TYR A 379 4.06 -8.19 -5.26
N ALA A 380 5.28 -7.82 -4.83
CA ALA A 380 5.58 -7.65 -3.42
C ALA A 380 6.79 -6.73 -3.21
N GLU A 381 6.79 -6.06 -2.07
CA GLU A 381 7.94 -5.32 -1.54
C GLU A 381 8.10 -5.66 -0.06
N THR A 382 9.33 -6.01 0.37
CA THR A 382 9.62 -6.34 1.75
C THR A 382 10.95 -5.76 2.21
N GLN A 383 11.10 -5.61 3.52
CA GLN A 383 12.36 -5.21 4.13
C GLN A 383 13.37 -6.37 4.11
N LEU A 384 14.64 -6.03 3.89
CA LEU A 384 15.74 -6.95 4.05
C LEU A 384 16.43 -6.70 5.38
N LEU A 385 16.51 -7.73 6.21
CA LEU A 385 17.07 -7.70 7.55
C LEU A 385 18.37 -8.52 7.60
N ALA A 386 19.23 -8.18 8.55
CA ALA A 386 20.44 -8.96 8.82
C ALA A 386 20.08 -10.30 9.47
N LEU A 387 20.56 -11.41 8.90
CA LEU A 387 20.27 -12.76 9.40
C LEU A 387 21.00 -13.07 10.70
N ASN A 388 22.20 -12.52 10.89
CA ASN A 388 23.09 -12.83 12.03
C ASN A 388 23.85 -11.59 12.49
N ASP A 389 24.33 -11.66 13.74
CA ASP A 389 25.19 -10.62 14.32
C ASP A 389 26.58 -10.62 13.65
N VAL A 390 27.15 -9.44 13.47
CA VAL A 390 28.52 -9.23 13.04
C VAL A 390 29.22 -8.28 13.99
N SER A 391 30.23 -8.78 14.71
CA SER A 391 30.94 -7.98 15.72
C SER A 391 31.91 -6.99 15.11
N ALA A 392 32.03 -5.80 15.73
CA ALA A 392 33.04 -4.82 15.33
C ALA A 392 34.45 -5.19 15.84
N SER A 393 35.44 -5.05 15.00
CA SER A 393 36.84 -5.18 15.39
C SER A 393 37.31 -3.87 16.05
N TRP A 394 37.69 -3.92 17.33
CA TRP A 394 38.20 -2.77 18.06
C TRP A 394 39.40 -2.11 17.35
N PHE A 395 40.26 -2.94 16.72
CA PHE A 395 41.46 -2.45 16.02
C PHE A 395 41.09 -1.68 14.74
N LEU A 396 40.17 -2.21 13.93
CA LEU A 396 39.72 -1.56 12.69
C LEU A 396 38.95 -0.26 12.98
N THR A 397 38.10 -0.28 14.02
CA THR A 397 37.40 0.90 14.48
C THR A 397 38.33 1.99 14.97
N ALA A 398 39.31 1.62 15.84
CA ALA A 398 40.31 2.57 16.33
C ALA A 398 41.19 3.12 15.18
N ARG A 399 41.54 2.29 14.21
CA ARG A 399 42.29 2.73 13.03
C ARG A 399 41.49 3.73 12.19
N ARG A 400 40.20 3.50 11.98
CA ARG A 400 39.30 4.43 11.28
C ARG A 400 39.23 5.74 12.04
N ASP A 401 38.95 5.70 13.35
CA ASP A 401 38.81 6.88 14.18
C ASP A 401 40.07 7.76 14.17
N VAL A 402 41.24 7.14 14.22
CA VAL A 402 42.52 7.83 14.05
C VAL A 402 42.64 8.43 12.65
N SER A 403 42.31 7.68 11.61
CA SER A 403 42.32 8.17 10.22
C SER A 403 41.42 9.39 10.05
N ASP A 404 40.15 9.28 10.55
CA ASP A 404 39.14 10.33 10.46
C ASP A 404 39.53 11.58 11.28
N PHE A 405 40.18 11.36 12.43
CA PHE A 405 40.72 12.46 13.22
C PHE A 405 41.76 13.25 12.41
N PHE A 406 42.73 12.56 11.77
CA PHE A 406 43.77 13.22 10.95
C PHE A 406 43.22 13.72 9.59
N ALA A 407 42.07 13.24 9.14
CA ALA A 407 41.42 13.71 7.93
C ALA A 407 40.77 15.10 8.11
N LYS A 408 40.47 15.50 9.35
CA LYS A 408 39.82 16.78 9.64
C LYS A 408 40.74 17.95 9.21
N PRO A 409 40.23 18.96 8.49
CA PRO A 409 41.04 20.04 7.93
C PRO A 409 41.82 20.82 8.99
N LEU A 410 41.23 21.08 10.15
CA LEU A 410 41.92 21.74 11.28
C LEU A 410 43.09 20.92 11.82
N VAL A 411 42.91 19.59 11.92
CA VAL A 411 43.97 18.67 12.39
C VAL A 411 45.10 18.59 11.37
N LYS A 412 44.82 18.55 10.08
CA LYS A 412 45.84 18.61 9.02
C LYS A 412 46.67 19.87 9.12
N ILE A 413 46.04 21.04 9.28
CA ILE A 413 46.74 22.33 9.44
C ILE A 413 47.61 22.29 10.70
N LEU A 414 47.05 21.84 11.84
CA LEU A 414 47.79 21.76 13.11
C LEU A 414 48.98 20.77 13.02
N SER A 415 48.78 19.64 12.37
CA SER A 415 49.84 18.63 12.14
C SER A 415 51.00 19.21 11.31
N VAL A 416 50.70 19.98 10.26
CA VAL A 416 51.72 20.69 9.47
C VAL A 416 52.47 21.73 10.29
N VAL A 417 51.75 22.50 11.11
CA VAL A 417 52.36 23.50 12.02
C VAL A 417 53.30 22.81 13.03
N VAL A 418 52.86 21.71 13.66
CA VAL A 418 53.68 20.94 14.61
C VAL A 418 54.92 20.36 13.92
N LEU A 419 54.77 19.82 12.72
CA LEU A 419 55.90 19.31 11.94
C LEU A 419 56.93 20.41 11.63
N LEU A 420 56.45 21.59 11.22
CA LEU A 420 57.33 22.75 10.96
C LEU A 420 58.07 23.21 12.25
N LEU A 421 57.38 23.21 13.41
CA LEU A 421 57.99 23.54 14.70
C LEU A 421 59.06 22.51 15.11
N ILE A 422 58.80 21.20 14.88
CA ILE A 422 59.80 20.13 15.14
C ILE A 422 61.02 20.32 14.22
N VAL A 423 60.80 20.57 12.93
CA VAL A 423 61.92 20.83 11.99
C VAL A 423 62.73 22.06 12.43
N ALA A 424 62.05 23.16 12.78
CA ALA A 424 62.69 24.38 13.30
C ALA A 424 63.51 24.10 14.56
N LEU A 425 62.94 23.29 15.50
CA LEU A 425 63.67 22.89 16.73
C LEU A 425 64.90 22.05 16.43
N VAL A 426 64.81 21.07 15.52
CA VAL A 426 65.95 20.24 15.10
C VAL A 426 67.03 21.09 14.46
N VAL A 427 66.67 22.02 13.57
CA VAL A 427 67.61 22.98 12.96
C VAL A 427 68.25 23.87 14.03
N TYR A 428 67.45 24.39 14.95
CA TYR A 428 67.94 25.21 16.05
C TYR A 428 68.99 24.43 16.92
N VAL A 429 68.64 23.23 17.36
CA VAL A 429 69.53 22.39 18.20
C VAL A 429 70.82 22.02 17.43
N THR A 430 70.72 21.67 16.16
CA THR A 430 71.90 21.33 15.34
C THR A 430 72.83 22.56 15.11
N MET A 431 72.26 23.71 14.89
CA MET A 431 73.06 24.96 14.75
C MET A 431 73.76 25.36 16.07
N PHE A 432 72.98 25.25 17.22
CA PHE A 432 73.58 25.57 18.55
C PHE A 432 74.69 24.53 18.97
N SER A 433 74.46 23.25 18.67
CA SER A 433 75.50 22.21 18.97
C SER A 433 76.72 22.37 18.09
N ARG A 434 76.61 22.85 16.85
CA ARG A 434 77.75 23.21 16.02
C ARG A 434 78.47 24.46 16.57
N ARG A 435 77.79 25.50 17.05
CA ARG A 435 78.49 26.68 17.69
C ARG A 435 79.26 26.29 18.94
N ARG A 436 78.76 25.39 19.79
CA ARG A 436 79.51 24.93 20.98
C ARG A 436 80.82 24.12 20.59
N ARG A 437 80.80 23.36 19.52
CA ARG A 437 82.01 22.65 19.03
C ARG A 437 83.08 23.59 18.44
N TYR A 438 82.72 24.74 17.88
CA TYR A 438 83.67 25.74 17.37
C TYR A 438 84.23 26.63 18.46
N GLY A 439 83.53 26.86 19.57
CA GLY A 439 83.99 27.65 20.73
C GLY A 439 85.08 26.95 21.52
N HIS A 440 85.17 25.63 21.61
CA HIS A 440 86.25 24.88 22.31
C HIS A 440 87.53 24.72 21.52
N ARG A 441 87.61 24.89 20.24
CA ARG A 441 88.84 24.84 19.45
C ARG A 441 89.65 26.13 19.44
N ARG A 442 89.13 27.26 19.94
CA ARG A 442 89.86 28.53 20.01
C ARG A 442 90.58 28.77 21.36
N ARG A 443 90.35 27.96 22.40
CA ARG A 443 90.98 28.13 23.72
C ARG A 443 92.25 27.26 23.98
N SER A 444 92.67 26.44 23.06
CA SER A 444 93.88 25.55 23.22
C SER A 444 95.10 25.99 22.42
N ARG A 445 95.22 27.27 21.96
CA ARG A 445 96.32 27.81 21.22
C ARG A 445 96.92 29.12 21.76
N ALA A 446 96.86 29.31 23.08
CA ALA A 446 97.55 30.44 23.70
C ALA A 446 98.16 29.96 25.02
N GLY A 447 99.43 29.63 25.02
CA GLY A 447 100.16 29.34 26.27
C GLY A 447 101.34 28.33 26.12
N SER A 448 102.26 28.56 25.18
CA SER A 448 103.59 27.94 25.23
C SER A 448 104.62 29.04 25.20
N GLY A 449 105.28 29.29 26.28
CA GLY A 449 106.39 30.25 26.43
C GLY A 449 107.08 30.11 27.75
N TYR A 450 108.13 29.34 27.73
CA TYR A 450 109.46 29.64 28.25
C TYR A 450 109.82 29.48 29.75
N ARG A 451 111.00 28.80 29.97
CA ARG A 451 111.99 28.80 31.11
C ARG A 451 111.65 27.83 32.25
N GLY A 452 112.70 27.13 32.69
CA GLY A 452 114.17 27.07 32.52
C GLY A 452 114.77 26.24 33.66
N ARG A 453 115.85 25.59 33.34
CA ARG A 453 116.97 24.98 34.08
C ARG A 453 117.03 25.22 35.59
N ARG A 454 117.22 24.18 36.40
CA ARG A 454 118.47 23.89 37.25
C ARG A 454 118.16 22.69 38.17
N ARG A 455 118.96 21.67 38.00
CA ARG A 455 120.08 21.09 38.71
C ARG A 455 119.91 20.81 40.21
N ARG A 456 120.25 19.57 40.52
CA ARG A 456 120.92 19.00 41.72
C ARG A 456 120.00 18.55 42.85
N PHE A 457 120.12 17.46 43.37
CA PHE A 457 121.07 16.33 43.72
C PHE A 457 120.26 15.05 43.63
#